data_525abf0667a4f4fe1ca73c726b08fe22
#
_entry.id   525abf0667a4f4fe1ca73c726b08fe22
#
_cell.length_a   1.000
_cell.length_b   1.000
_cell.length_c   1.000
_cell.angle_alpha   90.00
_cell.angle_beta   90.00
_cell.angle_gamma   90.00
#
_symmetry.space_group_name_H-M   'P 1'
#
loop_
_entity.id
_entity.type
_entity.pdbx_description
1 polymer ?
#
loop_
_entity_poly.entity_id
_entity_poly.type
_entity_poly.pdbx_seq_one_letter_code
_entity_poly.pdbx_strand_id
1 'polypeptide(L)'
;MFNLRDRIDIILRVTFGALILIGCYFVISPFLTPIVLAAILTVVSWPFYQWLTDKLKGHSTLSAGLMVSLMFVTVLIPLSIACTILARQIPEVFALVREWIQAGMPLPQWLISVPYVGHALEDTFQFGIDPAEIRAFLEKSLDPLTKWLWSLSWGVGNGLFQLILVAFIAFFFYRDGHTLSDRTVQFINRMSGGLAAE
;
A
#
# COMPACT_ATOMS: atom_id res chain seq x y z
N MET A 1 56.85 -6.99 -1.97
CA MET A 1 56.32 -6.49 -0.67
C MET A 1 55.25 -5.43 -1.00
N PHE A 2 53.99 -5.79 -0.93
CA PHE A 2 52.91 -4.80 -1.05
C PHE A 2 52.95 -3.89 0.16
N ASN A 3 53.14 -2.59 -0.08
CA ASN A 3 53.18 -1.59 0.96
C ASN A 3 51.84 -1.57 1.74
N LEU A 4 51.88 -1.48 3.07
CA LEU A 4 50.70 -1.33 3.94
C LEU A 4 49.80 -0.18 3.50
N ARG A 5 50.37 0.88 2.93
CA ARG A 5 49.61 2.04 2.36
C ARG A 5 48.74 1.64 1.16
N ASP A 6 49.26 0.81 0.25
CA ASP A 6 48.50 0.36 -0.93
C ASP A 6 47.31 -0.51 -0.52
N ARG A 7 47.43 -1.31 0.52
CA ARG A 7 46.31 -2.11 1.06
C ARG A 7 45.24 -1.23 1.73
N ILE A 8 45.67 -0.22 2.48
CA ILE A 8 44.76 0.72 3.14
C ILE A 8 44.00 1.53 2.10
N ASP A 9 44.64 2.00 1.04
CA ASP A 9 44.01 2.74 -0.04
C ASP A 9 42.99 1.89 -0.81
N ILE A 10 43.29 0.63 -1.06
CA ILE A 10 42.35 -0.29 -1.71
C ILE A 10 41.13 -0.56 -0.81
N ILE A 11 41.37 -0.83 0.49
CA ILE A 11 40.31 -1.07 1.46
C ILE A 11 39.42 0.18 1.57
N LEU A 12 40.01 1.36 1.68
CA LEU A 12 39.24 2.64 1.73
C LEU A 12 38.37 2.85 0.48
N ARG A 13 38.93 2.62 -0.72
CA ARG A 13 38.20 2.77 -1.97
C ARG A 13 37.02 1.76 -2.10
N VAL A 14 37.28 0.51 -1.72
CA VAL A 14 36.27 -0.55 -1.75
C VAL A 14 35.17 -0.27 -0.72
N THR A 15 35.56 0.12 0.51
CA THR A 15 34.60 0.46 1.57
C THR A 15 33.75 1.68 1.18
N PHE A 16 34.36 2.72 0.63
CA PHE A 16 33.64 3.91 0.17
C PHE A 16 32.72 3.59 -1.01
N GLY A 17 33.19 2.78 -1.97
CA GLY A 17 32.36 2.30 -3.08
C GLY A 17 31.16 1.46 -2.60
N ALA A 18 31.40 0.55 -1.65
CA ALA A 18 30.33 -0.24 -1.05
C ALA A 18 29.31 0.61 -0.28
N LEU A 19 29.77 1.62 0.45
CA LEU A 19 28.93 2.56 1.17
C LEU A 19 28.01 3.36 0.21
N ILE A 20 28.56 3.83 -0.92
CA ILE A 20 27.80 4.51 -1.96
C ILE A 20 26.76 3.57 -2.56
N LEU A 21 27.13 2.34 -2.90
CA LEU A 21 26.18 1.36 -3.47
C LEU A 21 25.03 1.03 -2.51
N ILE A 22 25.36 0.84 -1.23
CA ILE A 22 24.36 0.63 -0.17
C ILE A 22 23.45 1.86 -0.05
N GLY A 23 24.02 3.06 -0.04
CA GLY A 23 23.25 4.30 -0.01
C GLY A 23 22.31 4.44 -1.22
N CYS A 24 22.80 4.17 -2.43
CA CYS A 24 21.98 4.15 -3.64
C CYS A 24 20.85 3.11 -3.55
N TYR A 25 21.13 1.92 -3.05
CA TYR A 25 20.13 0.89 -2.85
C TYR A 25 19.02 1.35 -1.89
N PHE A 26 19.35 1.95 -0.75
CA PHE A 26 18.37 2.48 0.20
C PHE A 26 17.51 3.59 -0.40
N VAL A 27 18.10 4.45 -1.23
CA VAL A 27 17.39 5.54 -1.91
C VAL A 27 16.46 5.01 -3.00
N ILE A 28 16.89 4.01 -3.77
CA ILE A 28 16.11 3.47 -4.90
C ILE A 28 15.04 2.48 -4.43
N SER A 29 15.30 1.74 -3.36
CA SER A 29 14.42 0.68 -2.83
C SER A 29 12.94 1.11 -2.69
N PRO A 30 12.58 2.25 -2.08
CA PRO A 30 11.20 2.67 -1.96
C PRO A 30 10.52 3.02 -3.30
N PHE A 31 11.30 3.32 -4.34
CA PHE A 31 10.77 3.64 -5.68
C PHE A 31 10.57 2.41 -6.56
N LEU A 32 11.18 1.27 -6.23
CA LEU A 32 11.06 0.05 -7.03
C LEU A 32 9.60 -0.43 -7.11
N THR A 33 8.90 -0.43 -5.99
CA THR A 33 7.49 -0.86 -5.95
C THR A 33 6.59 0.04 -6.82
N PRO A 34 6.61 1.38 -6.71
CA PRO A 34 5.88 2.25 -7.63
C PRO A 34 6.25 2.08 -9.09
N ILE A 35 7.55 1.88 -9.42
CA ILE A 35 8.00 1.70 -10.79
C ILE A 35 7.42 0.42 -11.40
N VAL A 36 7.54 -0.71 -10.68
CA VAL A 36 7.02 -2.00 -11.15
C VAL A 36 5.50 -1.94 -11.29
N LEU A 37 4.80 -1.36 -10.31
CA LEU A 37 3.36 -1.22 -10.35
C LEU A 37 2.90 -0.33 -11.51
N ALA A 38 3.57 0.80 -11.73
CA ALA A 38 3.30 1.68 -12.88
C ALA A 38 3.53 0.97 -14.21
N ALA A 39 4.61 0.18 -14.33
CA ALA A 39 4.89 -0.59 -15.54
C ALA A 39 3.79 -1.63 -15.83
N ILE A 40 3.39 -2.41 -14.82
CA ILE A 40 2.32 -3.41 -14.94
C ILE A 40 1.01 -2.72 -15.34
N LEU A 41 0.61 -1.65 -14.65
CA LEU A 41 -0.62 -0.92 -14.96
C LEU A 41 -0.60 -0.35 -16.38
N THR A 42 0.53 0.21 -16.81
CA THR A 42 0.68 0.77 -18.15
C THR A 42 0.54 -0.32 -19.20
N VAL A 43 1.18 -1.48 -19.01
CA VAL A 43 1.11 -2.61 -19.97
C VAL A 43 -0.31 -3.15 -20.06
N VAL A 44 -0.98 -3.38 -18.92
CA VAL A 44 -2.35 -3.91 -18.87
C VAL A 44 -3.35 -2.96 -19.52
N SER A 45 -3.22 -1.66 -19.28
CA SER A 45 -4.13 -0.65 -19.84
C SER A 45 -3.68 -0.07 -21.18
N TRP A 46 -2.60 -0.60 -21.78
CA TRP A 46 -2.08 -0.16 -23.07
C TRP A 46 -3.11 -0.14 -24.21
N PRO A 47 -3.95 -1.17 -24.41
CA PRO A 47 -4.95 -1.15 -25.47
C PRO A 47 -5.96 -0.02 -25.30
N PHE A 48 -6.31 0.31 -24.06
CA PHE A 48 -7.22 1.43 -23.78
C PHE A 48 -6.54 2.79 -24.03
N TYR A 49 -5.26 2.91 -23.68
CA TYR A 49 -4.46 4.10 -23.98
C TYR A 49 -4.34 4.33 -25.51
N GLN A 50 -4.10 3.29 -26.32
CA GLN A 50 -4.05 3.41 -27.76
C GLN A 50 -5.38 3.90 -28.35
N TRP A 51 -6.49 3.30 -27.96
CA TRP A 51 -7.81 3.73 -28.35
C TRP A 51 -8.08 5.20 -28.01
N LEU A 52 -7.64 5.65 -26.83
CA LEU A 52 -7.77 7.02 -26.40
C LEU A 52 -6.91 7.98 -27.21
N THR A 53 -5.67 7.57 -27.53
CA THR A 53 -4.74 8.36 -28.33
C THR A 53 -5.21 8.53 -29.77
N ASP A 54 -5.82 7.50 -30.34
CA ASP A 54 -6.42 7.57 -31.68
C ASP A 54 -7.60 8.56 -31.71
N LYS A 55 -8.46 8.54 -30.67
CA LYS A 55 -9.54 9.52 -30.54
C LYS A 55 -9.04 10.96 -30.34
N LEU A 56 -7.92 11.14 -29.66
CA LEU A 56 -7.29 12.45 -29.38
C LEU A 56 -6.33 12.89 -30.52
N LYS A 57 -6.46 12.33 -31.72
CA LYS A 57 -5.67 12.71 -32.91
C LYS A 57 -4.14 12.61 -32.68
N GLY A 58 -3.70 11.62 -31.90
CA GLY A 58 -2.27 11.36 -31.69
C GLY A 58 -1.60 12.23 -30.62
N HIS A 59 -2.35 13.02 -29.85
CA HIS A 59 -1.76 13.84 -28.77
C HIS A 59 -1.39 12.98 -27.56
N SER A 60 -0.22 12.34 -27.59
CA SER A 60 0.27 11.41 -26.57
C SER A 60 0.25 11.98 -25.14
N THR A 61 0.65 13.25 -24.98
CA THR A 61 0.68 13.92 -23.66
C THR A 61 -0.71 14.11 -23.07
N LEU A 62 -1.69 14.48 -23.89
CA LEU A 62 -3.08 14.64 -23.44
C LEU A 62 -3.70 13.27 -23.10
N SER A 63 -3.44 12.26 -23.94
CA SER A 63 -3.89 10.89 -23.70
C SER A 63 -3.30 10.31 -22.42
N ALA A 64 -2.00 10.52 -22.18
CA ALA A 64 -1.34 10.09 -20.95
C ALA A 64 -1.91 10.78 -19.73
N GLY A 65 -2.13 12.11 -19.79
CA GLY A 65 -2.75 12.87 -18.70
C GLY A 65 -4.17 12.41 -18.39
N LEU A 66 -4.98 12.15 -19.40
CA LEU A 66 -6.35 11.65 -19.24
C LEU A 66 -6.36 10.22 -18.66
N MET A 67 -5.46 9.36 -19.12
CA MET A 67 -5.30 7.99 -18.60
C MET A 67 -4.95 7.99 -17.12
N VAL A 68 -3.97 8.81 -16.72
CA VAL A 68 -3.57 8.96 -15.32
C VAL A 68 -4.70 9.54 -14.48
N SER A 69 -5.42 10.54 -14.99
CA SER A 69 -6.60 11.12 -14.31
C SER A 69 -7.69 10.06 -14.11
N LEU A 70 -7.97 9.25 -15.13
CA LEU A 70 -8.92 8.16 -15.04
C LEU A 70 -8.50 7.12 -14.00
N MET A 71 -7.22 6.78 -13.96
CA MET A 71 -6.64 5.88 -12.95
C MET A 71 -6.82 6.42 -11.54
N PHE A 72 -6.56 7.71 -11.32
CA PHE A 72 -6.80 8.37 -10.03
C PHE A 72 -8.27 8.29 -9.62
N VAL A 73 -9.18 8.64 -10.52
CA VAL A 73 -10.62 8.62 -10.27
C VAL A 73 -11.08 7.21 -9.92
N THR A 74 -10.61 6.19 -10.65
CA THR A 74 -10.95 4.79 -10.43
C THR A 74 -10.50 4.28 -9.05
N VAL A 75 -9.38 4.78 -8.53
CA VAL A 75 -8.88 4.39 -7.20
C VAL A 75 -9.49 5.25 -6.10
N LEU A 76 -9.60 6.58 -6.31
CA LEU A 76 -10.07 7.50 -5.27
C LEU A 76 -11.57 7.36 -4.98
N ILE A 77 -12.40 7.04 -5.99
CA ILE A 77 -13.84 6.84 -5.77
C ILE A 77 -14.11 5.71 -4.78
N PRO A 78 -13.67 4.45 -4.99
CA PRO A 78 -13.94 3.38 -4.04
C PRO A 78 -13.28 3.64 -2.67
N LEU A 79 -12.11 4.27 -2.67
CA LEU A 79 -11.43 4.63 -1.42
C LEU A 79 -12.24 5.65 -0.61
N SER A 80 -12.77 6.70 -1.26
CA SER A 80 -13.60 7.71 -0.59
C SER A 80 -14.91 7.13 -0.06
N ILE A 81 -15.54 6.22 -0.81
CA ILE A 81 -16.73 5.50 -0.37
C ILE A 81 -16.39 4.65 0.86
N ALA A 82 -15.33 3.86 0.82
CA ALA A 82 -14.88 3.04 1.95
C ALA A 82 -14.59 3.90 3.19
N CYS A 83 -13.85 4.98 3.04
CA CYS A 83 -13.58 5.91 4.14
C CYS A 83 -14.85 6.51 4.73
N THR A 84 -15.82 6.88 3.88
CA THR A 84 -17.10 7.45 4.34
C THR A 84 -17.93 6.43 5.11
N ILE A 85 -17.98 5.18 4.65
CA ILE A 85 -18.66 4.07 5.32
C ILE A 85 -18.01 3.82 6.69
N LEU A 86 -16.69 3.70 6.75
CA LEU A 86 -15.97 3.52 8.00
C LEU A 86 -16.23 4.67 8.98
N ALA A 87 -16.14 5.92 8.50
CA ALA A 87 -16.35 7.10 9.34
C ALA A 87 -17.75 7.17 9.95
N ARG A 88 -18.76 6.62 9.27
CA ARG A 88 -20.13 6.54 9.79
C ARG A 88 -20.34 5.36 10.73
N GLN A 89 -19.78 4.20 10.42
CA GLN A 89 -19.99 2.98 11.19
C GLN A 89 -19.23 2.96 12.52
N ILE A 90 -18.04 3.57 12.58
CA ILE A 90 -17.24 3.60 13.80
C ILE A 90 -18.01 4.20 15.00
N PRO A 91 -18.62 5.40 14.92
CA PRO A 91 -19.39 5.96 16.03
C PRO A 91 -20.59 5.11 16.44
N GLU A 92 -21.29 4.48 15.47
CA GLU A 92 -22.44 3.62 15.74
C GLU A 92 -22.03 2.37 16.53
N VAL A 93 -20.92 1.73 16.14
CA VAL A 93 -20.37 0.57 16.87
C VAL A 93 -19.96 0.97 18.30
N PHE A 94 -19.32 2.13 18.46
CA PHE A 94 -18.98 2.65 19.80
C PHE A 94 -20.21 2.93 20.65
N ALA A 95 -21.27 3.49 20.06
CA ALA A 95 -22.53 3.75 20.75
C ALA A 95 -23.21 2.43 21.19
N LEU A 96 -23.28 1.44 20.30
CA LEU A 96 -23.82 0.11 20.59
C LEU A 96 -23.05 -0.60 21.71
N VAL A 97 -21.71 -0.56 21.65
CA VAL A 97 -20.87 -1.15 22.71
C VAL A 97 -21.10 -0.43 24.05
N ARG A 98 -21.20 0.89 24.03
CA ARG A 98 -21.47 1.69 25.24
C ARG A 98 -22.85 1.37 25.82
N GLU A 99 -23.89 1.30 24.99
CA GLU A 99 -25.24 0.90 25.41
C GLU A 99 -25.26 -0.51 25.99
N TRP A 100 -24.59 -1.45 25.34
CA TRP A 100 -24.51 -2.81 25.79
C TRP A 100 -23.82 -2.95 27.16
N ILE A 101 -22.77 -2.16 27.39
CA ILE A 101 -22.09 -2.08 28.68
C ILE A 101 -23.00 -1.43 29.76
N GLN A 102 -23.72 -0.36 29.42
CA GLN A 102 -24.63 0.32 30.35
C GLN A 102 -25.84 -0.53 30.71
N ALA A 103 -26.30 -1.40 29.81
CA ALA A 103 -27.37 -2.36 30.03
C ALA A 103 -26.95 -3.55 30.92
N GLY A 104 -25.71 -3.57 31.47
CA GLY A 104 -25.21 -4.65 32.31
C GLY A 104 -24.78 -5.90 31.53
N MET A 105 -24.40 -5.72 30.25
CA MET A 105 -23.94 -6.78 29.37
C MET A 105 -24.87 -7.99 29.29
N PRO A 106 -26.14 -7.82 28.86
CA PRO A 106 -27.02 -8.97 28.68
C PRO A 106 -26.39 -9.95 27.70
N LEU A 107 -26.15 -11.18 28.15
CA LEU A 107 -25.65 -12.23 27.27
C LEU A 107 -26.68 -12.51 26.17
N PRO A 108 -26.29 -12.53 24.89
CA PRO A 108 -27.19 -12.85 23.80
C PRO A 108 -27.79 -14.24 24.02
N GLN A 109 -29.11 -14.39 23.82
CA GLN A 109 -29.82 -15.65 24.04
C GLN A 109 -29.23 -16.85 23.28
N TRP A 110 -28.62 -16.60 22.10
CA TRP A 110 -27.95 -17.65 21.33
C TRP A 110 -26.70 -18.19 22.03
N LEU A 111 -26.03 -17.38 22.84
CA LEU A 111 -24.83 -17.77 23.59
C LEU A 111 -25.21 -18.60 24.83
N ILE A 112 -26.34 -18.29 25.44
CA ILE A 112 -26.89 -19.04 26.58
C ILE A 112 -27.43 -20.41 26.15
N SER A 113 -27.89 -20.52 24.90
CA SER A 113 -28.43 -21.77 24.36
C SER A 113 -27.37 -22.81 23.96
N VAL A 114 -26.08 -22.46 24.01
CA VAL A 114 -24.99 -23.41 23.72
C VAL A 114 -24.73 -24.27 24.96
N PRO A 115 -25.00 -25.61 24.91
CA PRO A 115 -24.73 -26.50 26.04
C PRO A 115 -23.22 -26.48 26.35
N TYR A 116 -22.89 -26.43 27.65
CA TYR A 116 -21.55 -26.27 28.24
C TYR A 116 -20.97 -24.83 28.31
N VAL A 117 -21.30 -23.95 27.39
CA VAL A 117 -20.77 -22.57 27.40
C VAL A 117 -21.68 -21.65 28.22
N GLY A 118 -23.00 -21.83 28.13
CA GLY A 118 -24.00 -21.05 28.85
C GLY A 118 -23.83 -21.16 30.38
N HIS A 119 -23.71 -22.34 30.94
CA HIS A 119 -23.53 -22.54 32.39
C HIS A 119 -22.17 -22.02 32.89
N ALA A 120 -21.10 -22.21 32.14
CA ALA A 120 -19.79 -21.73 32.52
C ALA A 120 -19.73 -20.19 32.50
N LEU A 121 -20.48 -19.55 31.62
CA LEU A 121 -20.59 -18.09 31.54
C LEU A 121 -21.51 -17.53 32.62
N GLU A 122 -22.67 -18.16 32.89
CA GLU A 122 -23.55 -17.75 33.99
C GLU A 122 -22.83 -17.78 35.32
N ASP A 123 -22.09 -18.85 35.62
CA ASP A 123 -21.29 -18.94 36.85
C ASP A 123 -20.19 -17.89 36.92
N THR A 124 -19.54 -17.58 35.78
CA THR A 124 -18.49 -16.55 35.74
C THR A 124 -19.04 -15.12 35.86
N PHE A 125 -20.21 -14.85 35.29
CA PHE A 125 -20.86 -13.55 35.37
C PHE A 125 -21.60 -13.31 36.70
N GLN A 126 -22.05 -14.38 37.39
CA GLN A 126 -22.59 -14.26 38.75
C GLN A 126 -21.51 -13.98 39.83
N PHE A 127 -20.24 -14.30 39.53
CA PHE A 127 -19.10 -13.96 40.40
C PHE A 127 -18.63 -12.50 40.28
N GLY A 128 -19.54 -11.60 39.85
CA GLY A 128 -19.34 -10.14 40.03
C GLY A 128 -18.08 -9.61 39.37
N ILE A 129 -18.05 -9.64 38.03
CA ILE A 129 -17.09 -8.79 37.32
C ILE A 129 -17.47 -7.35 37.63
N ASP A 130 -16.63 -6.68 38.43
CA ASP A 130 -16.86 -5.29 38.80
C ASP A 130 -16.98 -4.44 37.54
N PRO A 131 -18.06 -3.65 37.37
CA PRO A 131 -18.18 -2.71 36.26
C PRO A 131 -16.95 -1.79 36.09
N ALA A 132 -16.21 -1.57 37.20
CA ALA A 132 -14.96 -0.82 37.18
C ALA A 132 -13.81 -1.58 36.49
N GLU A 133 -13.72 -2.91 36.64
CA GLU A 133 -12.71 -3.73 35.93
C GLU A 133 -12.97 -3.77 34.43
N ILE A 134 -14.24 -3.83 34.02
CA ILE A 134 -14.62 -3.79 32.61
C ILE A 134 -14.33 -2.43 32.01
N ARG A 135 -14.60 -1.34 32.72
CA ARG A 135 -14.21 0.01 32.28
C ARG A 135 -12.72 0.12 32.12
N ALA A 136 -11.93 -0.37 33.09
CA ALA A 136 -10.47 -0.39 33.01
C ALA A 136 -9.95 -1.25 31.83
N PHE A 137 -10.59 -2.41 31.57
CA PHE A 137 -10.28 -3.26 30.43
C PHE A 137 -10.62 -2.59 29.10
N LEU A 138 -11.76 -1.90 29.03
CA LEU A 138 -12.17 -1.15 27.83
C LEU A 138 -11.29 0.07 27.59
N GLU A 139 -10.98 0.84 28.61
CA GLU A 139 -10.03 1.95 28.50
C GLU A 139 -8.67 1.45 28.03
N LYS A 140 -8.19 0.34 28.58
CA LYS A 140 -6.95 -0.31 28.15
C LYS A 140 -7.03 -0.90 26.73
N SER A 141 -8.23 -1.30 26.28
CA SER A 141 -8.48 -1.83 24.93
C SER A 141 -8.73 -0.72 23.91
N LEU A 142 -9.08 0.50 24.33
CA LEU A 142 -9.20 1.67 23.48
C LEU A 142 -7.83 2.19 23.03
N ASP A 143 -6.78 2.02 23.83
CA ASP A 143 -5.40 2.40 23.49
C ASP A 143 -4.87 1.71 22.23
N PRO A 144 -5.01 0.39 22.04
CA PRO A 144 -4.62 -0.26 20.78
C PRO A 144 -5.53 0.13 19.61
N LEU A 145 -6.81 0.44 19.82
CA LEU A 145 -7.72 0.91 18.78
C LEU A 145 -7.33 2.31 18.28
N THR A 146 -7.00 3.23 19.19
CA THR A 146 -6.50 4.56 18.82
C THR A 146 -5.16 4.48 18.08
N LYS A 147 -4.25 3.62 18.53
CA LYS A 147 -2.99 3.34 17.83
C LYS A 147 -3.22 2.73 16.45
N TRP A 148 -4.17 1.84 16.33
CA TRP A 148 -4.54 1.21 15.04
C TRP A 148 -5.18 2.23 14.08
N LEU A 149 -6.10 3.09 14.56
CA LEU A 149 -6.65 4.20 13.77
C LEU A 149 -5.56 5.17 13.32
N TRP A 150 -4.60 5.47 14.20
CA TRP A 150 -3.46 6.30 13.86
C TRP A 150 -2.55 5.64 12.81
N SER A 151 -2.30 4.34 12.93
CA SER A 151 -1.53 3.57 11.94
C SER A 151 -2.23 3.48 10.59
N LEU A 152 -3.57 3.37 10.59
CA LEU A 152 -4.38 3.44 9.37
C LEU A 152 -4.26 4.80 8.69
N SER A 153 -4.35 5.89 9.44
CA SER A 153 -4.22 7.25 8.91
C SER A 153 -2.84 7.46 8.26
N TRP A 154 -1.79 6.95 8.91
CA TRP A 154 -0.43 6.96 8.35
C TRP A 154 -0.31 6.06 7.12
N GLY A 155 -0.92 4.88 7.16
CA GLY A 155 -0.95 3.93 6.04
C GLY A 155 -1.67 4.50 4.81
N VAL A 156 -2.80 5.18 5.01
CA VAL A 156 -3.53 5.87 3.93
C VAL A 156 -2.70 7.00 3.34
N GLY A 157 -2.04 7.82 4.19
CA GLY A 157 -1.16 8.89 3.74
C GLY A 157 0.01 8.38 2.89
N ASN A 158 0.67 7.32 3.36
CA ASN A 158 1.77 6.68 2.61
C ASN A 158 1.27 6.02 1.31
N GLY A 159 0.11 5.37 1.34
CA GLY A 159 -0.52 4.79 0.16
C GLY A 159 -0.88 5.84 -0.89
N LEU A 160 -1.39 7.00 -0.45
CA LEU A 160 -1.69 8.12 -1.35
C LEU A 160 -0.42 8.70 -1.98
N PHE A 161 0.65 8.85 -1.22
CA PHE A 161 1.95 9.28 -1.74
C PHE A 161 2.49 8.27 -2.78
N GLN A 162 2.40 6.99 -2.49
CA GLN A 162 2.78 5.92 -3.40
C GLN A 162 1.94 5.93 -4.69
N LEU A 163 0.64 6.19 -4.58
CA LEU A 163 -0.26 6.34 -5.73
C LEU A 163 0.15 7.52 -6.62
N ILE A 164 0.52 8.66 -6.02
CA ILE A 164 1.02 9.82 -6.76
C ILE A 164 2.30 9.47 -7.52
N LEU A 165 3.23 8.74 -6.90
CA LEU A 165 4.45 8.28 -7.55
C LEU A 165 4.15 7.32 -8.71
N VAL A 166 3.28 6.34 -8.50
CA VAL A 166 2.84 5.40 -9.55
C VAL A 166 2.23 6.16 -10.73
N ALA A 167 1.36 7.11 -10.44
CA ALA A 167 0.70 7.92 -11.47
C ALA A 167 1.68 8.79 -12.26
N PHE A 168 2.64 9.40 -11.56
CA PHE A 168 3.69 10.19 -12.19
C PHE A 168 4.56 9.33 -13.12
N ILE A 169 4.99 8.16 -12.66
CA ILE A 169 5.79 7.23 -13.47
C ILE A 169 4.97 6.68 -14.64
N ALA A 170 3.71 6.30 -14.40
CA ALA A 170 2.81 5.81 -15.45
C ALA A 170 2.56 6.87 -16.53
N PHE A 171 2.47 8.15 -16.16
CA PHE A 171 2.35 9.23 -17.13
C PHE A 171 3.51 9.23 -18.13
N PHE A 172 4.74 9.07 -17.66
CA PHE A 172 5.90 8.98 -18.55
C PHE A 172 5.90 7.70 -19.36
N PHE A 173 5.50 6.58 -18.78
CA PHE A 173 5.38 5.33 -19.50
C PHE A 173 4.34 5.37 -20.62
N TYR A 174 3.20 6.02 -20.41
CA TYR A 174 2.22 6.25 -21.45
C TYR A 174 2.75 7.21 -22.53
N ARG A 175 3.33 8.33 -22.12
CA ARG A 175 3.79 9.35 -23.05
C ARG A 175 4.93 8.86 -23.95
N ASP A 176 5.90 8.20 -23.36
CA ASP A 176 7.15 7.81 -24.02
C ASP A 176 7.21 6.31 -24.36
N GLY A 177 6.14 5.56 -24.09
CA GLY A 177 6.09 4.09 -24.19
C GLY A 177 6.41 3.54 -25.57
N HIS A 178 5.96 4.19 -26.64
CA HIS A 178 6.33 3.80 -28.01
C HIS A 178 7.84 3.91 -28.23
N THR A 179 8.44 5.02 -27.82
CA THR A 179 9.89 5.24 -27.97
C THR A 179 10.71 4.27 -27.10
N LEU A 180 10.20 3.94 -25.91
CA LEU A 180 10.84 2.97 -25.01
C LEU A 180 10.77 1.56 -25.59
N SER A 181 9.63 1.15 -26.14
CA SER A 181 9.45 -0.14 -26.78
C SER A 181 10.42 -0.33 -27.95
N ASP A 182 10.49 0.65 -28.86
CA ASP A 182 11.37 0.61 -30.02
C ASP A 182 12.85 0.54 -29.63
N ARG A 183 13.26 1.31 -28.64
CA ARG A 183 14.64 1.28 -28.13
C ARG A 183 14.98 -0.03 -27.43
N THR A 184 14.04 -0.60 -26.69
CA THR A 184 14.24 -1.89 -26.01
C THR A 184 14.39 -3.02 -27.04
N VAL A 185 13.54 -3.07 -28.04
CA VAL A 185 13.63 -4.04 -29.12
C VAL A 185 14.95 -3.89 -29.92
N GLN A 186 15.37 -2.66 -30.23
CA GLN A 186 16.66 -2.39 -30.86
C GLN A 186 17.84 -2.83 -29.98
N PHE A 187 17.76 -2.61 -28.66
CA PHE A 187 18.82 -3.03 -27.75
C PHE A 187 18.90 -4.55 -27.64
N ILE A 188 17.75 -5.24 -27.51
CA ILE A 188 17.68 -6.70 -27.50
C ILE A 188 18.22 -7.27 -28.84
N ASN A 189 17.82 -6.72 -29.98
CA ASN A 189 18.32 -7.15 -31.27
C ASN A 189 19.83 -6.94 -31.46
N ARG A 190 20.38 -5.86 -30.89
CA ARG A 190 21.84 -5.64 -30.89
C ARG A 190 22.57 -6.65 -30.02
N MET A 191 21.99 -7.04 -28.88
CA MET A 191 22.56 -8.04 -27.97
C MET A 191 22.39 -9.46 -28.52
N SER A 192 21.26 -9.74 -29.19
CA SER A 192 20.93 -11.04 -29.78
C SER A 192 21.50 -11.21 -31.20
N GLY A 193 21.70 -10.14 -31.95
CA GLY A 193 22.20 -10.16 -33.34
C GLY A 193 23.67 -10.56 -33.47
N GLY A 194 24.37 -10.82 -32.37
CA GLY A 194 25.71 -11.44 -32.37
C GLY A 194 25.69 -12.97 -32.31
N LEU A 195 24.54 -13.60 -32.07
CA LEU A 195 24.43 -15.06 -31.90
C LEU A 195 23.61 -15.76 -32.99
N ALA A 196 23.01 -15.00 -33.92
CA ALA A 196 22.22 -15.55 -35.02
C ALA A 196 22.91 -15.45 -36.42
N ALA A 197 24.21 -15.16 -36.47
CA ALA A 197 24.99 -15.03 -37.68
C ALA A 197 26.16 -16.05 -37.77
N GLU A 198 26.06 -17.20 -37.05
CA GLU A 198 26.90 -18.38 -37.30
C GLU A 198 26.05 -19.58 -37.69
#